data_dd639f858619f1532c482a0996889bb1
#
_entry.id   dd639f858619f1532c482a0996889bb1
#
_cell.length_a   1.000
_cell.length_b   1.000
_cell.length_c   1.000
_cell.angle_alpha   90.00
_cell.angle_beta   90.00
_cell.angle_gamma   90.00
#
_symmetry.space_group_name_H-M   'P 1'
#
loop_
_entity.id
_entity.type
_entity.pdbx_description
1 polymer ?
#
loop_
_entity_poly.entity_id
_entity_poly.type
_entity_poly.pdbx_seq_one_letter_code
_entity_poly.pdbx_strand_id
1 'polypeptide(L)'
;QILPQSVLDVPTRGCINIHASLLPKYRGSAPYQWAVLNGEKETGVTAMYLTRKMDAGDMIDTAVTPIDPEETAGELLDRLAVLGAELLSKTLGRFSQGEVEGTKQDEALVTYAPMLDKSMSPISWEKTAQQVHDQVRGLNPWPIATMELEGKRFKVYKTVIVPGKPGAKPGTVLGLTKTGLQIACSEGAVEIQMLQAEGGKRMGAPDYFRGHPLGG
;
A
#
# COMPACT_ATOMS: atom_id res chain seq x y z
N GLN A 1 -5.30 16.08 9.43
CA GLN A 1 -5.41 17.34 10.19
C GLN A 1 -5.19 17.03 11.67
N ILE A 2 -4.26 17.73 12.32
CA ILE A 2 -3.99 17.54 13.75
C ILE A 2 -5.08 18.31 14.52
N LEU A 3 -5.76 17.62 15.42
CA LEU A 3 -6.75 18.25 16.29
C LEU A 3 -6.06 19.09 17.38
N PRO A 4 -6.51 20.34 17.63
CA PRO A 4 -5.98 21.15 18.71
C PRO A 4 -6.36 20.59 20.08
N GLN A 5 -5.56 20.87 21.11
CA GLN A 5 -5.80 20.38 22.47
C GLN A 5 -7.18 20.74 22.98
N SER A 6 -7.66 21.95 22.66
CA SER A 6 -9.01 22.41 23.07
C SER A 6 -10.15 21.53 22.56
N VAL A 7 -9.96 20.80 21.45
CA VAL A 7 -10.93 19.83 20.95
C VAL A 7 -10.75 18.47 21.62
N LEU A 8 -9.51 18.06 21.87
CA LEU A 8 -9.21 16.78 22.54
C LEU A 8 -9.68 16.76 23.99
N ASP A 9 -9.76 17.92 24.63
CA ASP A 9 -10.18 18.06 26.03
C ASP A 9 -11.72 18.11 26.22
N VAL A 10 -12.50 18.23 25.13
CA VAL A 10 -13.97 18.30 25.21
C VAL A 10 -14.61 17.01 25.73
N PRO A 11 -14.23 15.82 25.20
CA PRO A 11 -14.81 14.57 25.69
C PRO A 11 -14.24 14.16 27.04
N THR A 12 -15.12 13.87 28.01
CA THR A 12 -14.70 13.48 29.36
C THR A 12 -14.02 12.13 29.46
N ARG A 13 -14.15 11.28 28.43
CA ARG A 13 -13.53 9.94 28.35
C ARG A 13 -12.42 9.88 27.30
N GLY A 14 -11.96 11.03 26.81
CA GLY A 14 -10.96 11.14 25.76
C GLY A 14 -11.51 10.94 24.35
N CYS A 15 -10.65 11.15 23.36
CA CYS A 15 -10.92 10.89 21.96
C CYS A 15 -10.22 9.61 21.53
N ILE A 16 -10.88 8.77 20.74
CA ILE A 16 -10.29 7.56 20.16
C ILE A 16 -10.24 7.67 18.65
N ASN A 17 -9.27 6.97 18.07
CA ASN A 17 -9.11 6.85 16.62
C ASN A 17 -8.87 5.39 16.24
N ILE A 18 -9.30 5.01 15.05
CA ILE A 18 -8.93 3.74 14.41
C ILE A 18 -7.87 4.05 13.38
N HIS A 19 -6.64 3.58 13.64
CA HIS A 19 -5.50 3.77 12.75
C HIS A 19 -5.27 2.50 11.93
N ALA A 20 -5.05 2.66 10.62
CA ALA A 20 -4.94 1.55 9.67
C ALA A 20 -3.54 0.93 9.65
N SER A 21 -2.98 0.62 10.81
CA SER A 21 -1.77 -0.17 10.99
C SER A 21 -1.74 -0.86 12.35
N LEU A 22 -0.79 -1.76 12.52
CA LEU A 22 -0.40 -2.33 13.81
C LEU A 22 0.61 -1.39 14.49
N LEU A 23 0.10 -0.36 15.21
CA LEU A 23 0.93 0.55 15.97
C LEU A 23 1.84 -0.21 16.97
N PRO A 24 3.05 0.27 17.23
CA PRO A 24 3.63 1.56 16.90
C PRO A 24 4.21 1.69 15.48
N LYS A 25 4.12 0.65 14.65
CA LYS A 25 4.56 0.72 13.25
C LYS A 25 3.61 1.56 12.40
N TYR A 26 4.19 2.27 11.42
CA TYR A 26 3.45 3.02 10.41
C TYR A 26 2.57 4.13 10.96
N ARG A 27 3.07 4.93 11.91
CA ARG A 27 2.46 6.22 12.26
C ARG A 27 2.45 7.13 11.04
N GLY A 28 1.38 7.87 10.80
CA GLY A 28 1.30 8.82 9.69
C GLY A 28 0.12 8.62 8.77
N SER A 29 0.18 9.21 7.58
CA SER A 29 -0.98 9.40 6.71
C SER A 29 -1.22 8.27 5.69
N ALA A 30 -0.26 7.37 5.47
CA ALA A 30 -0.35 6.33 4.44
C ALA A 30 0.01 4.91 4.97
N PRO A 31 -0.50 4.49 6.15
CA PRO A 31 -0.01 3.29 6.85
C PRO A 31 -0.21 2.00 6.04
N TYR A 32 -1.38 1.77 5.47
CA TYR A 32 -1.69 0.55 4.73
C TYR A 32 -0.97 0.49 3.38
N GLN A 33 -0.78 1.63 2.72
CA GLN A 33 0.01 1.68 1.47
C GLN A 33 1.47 1.30 1.75
N TRP A 34 2.07 1.84 2.80
CA TRP A 34 3.44 1.50 3.17
C TRP A 34 3.60 0.06 3.62
N ALA A 35 2.60 -0.53 4.26
CA ALA A 35 2.61 -1.97 4.57
C ALA A 35 2.71 -2.82 3.29
N VAL A 36 1.93 -2.48 2.25
CA VAL A 36 2.00 -3.13 0.95
C VAL A 36 3.32 -2.86 0.23
N LEU A 37 3.76 -1.60 0.17
CA LEU A 37 5.02 -1.19 -0.47
C LEU A 37 6.25 -1.88 0.13
N ASN A 38 6.23 -2.15 1.43
CA ASN A 38 7.30 -2.83 2.15
C ASN A 38 7.19 -4.36 2.11
N GLY A 39 6.17 -4.91 1.43
CA GLY A 39 5.99 -6.35 1.31
C GLY A 39 5.63 -7.06 2.62
N GLU A 40 5.00 -6.35 3.56
CA GLU A 40 4.51 -6.96 4.80
C GLU A 40 3.53 -8.09 4.49
N LYS A 41 3.55 -9.12 5.32
CA LYS A 41 2.67 -10.29 5.16
C LYS A 41 1.37 -10.15 5.93
N GLU A 42 1.35 -9.26 6.90
CA GLU A 42 0.19 -8.92 7.71
C GLU A 42 0.17 -7.43 8.04
N THR A 43 -0.99 -6.94 8.34
CA THR A 43 -1.24 -5.60 8.87
C THR A 43 -2.47 -5.66 9.77
N GLY A 44 -3.06 -4.53 10.05
CA GLY A 44 -4.28 -4.49 10.85
C GLY A 44 -4.74 -3.08 11.13
N VAL A 45 -5.56 -2.97 12.14
CA VAL A 45 -6.07 -1.70 12.65
C VAL A 45 -5.84 -1.64 14.16
N THR A 46 -5.57 -0.44 14.65
CA THR A 46 -5.37 -0.16 16.07
C THR A 46 -6.36 0.90 16.53
N ALA A 47 -7.16 0.58 17.55
CA ALA A 47 -7.91 1.57 18.31
C ALA A 47 -6.97 2.20 19.33
N MET A 48 -6.87 3.53 19.34
CA MET A 48 -5.93 4.27 20.18
C MET A 48 -6.54 5.56 20.70
N TYR A 49 -6.03 6.07 21.80
CA TYR A 49 -6.34 7.42 22.27
C TYR A 49 -5.66 8.47 21.39
N LEU A 50 -6.38 9.52 21.04
CA LEU A 50 -5.78 10.68 20.36
C LEU A 50 -5.02 11.55 21.35
N THR A 51 -3.84 12.00 20.91
CA THR A 51 -3.00 12.97 21.61
C THR A 51 -2.53 14.03 20.62
N ARG A 52 -1.84 15.08 21.12
CA ARG A 52 -1.24 16.10 20.24
C ARG A 52 -0.14 15.53 19.32
N LYS A 53 0.56 14.48 19.77
CA LYS A 53 1.59 13.81 18.96
C LYS A 53 0.88 12.84 18.02
N MET A 54 1.15 12.96 16.73
CA MET A 54 0.51 12.17 15.67
C MET A 54 0.66 10.67 15.94
N ASP A 55 -0.47 9.97 16.00
CA ASP A 55 -0.61 8.51 16.15
C ASP A 55 0.22 7.89 17.29
N ALA A 56 0.52 8.69 18.32
CA ALA A 56 1.39 8.30 19.44
C ALA A 56 0.66 8.03 20.76
N GLY A 57 -0.68 8.10 20.77
CA GLY A 57 -1.48 7.83 21.96
C GLY A 57 -1.49 6.35 22.34
N ASP A 58 -1.94 6.07 23.55
CA ASP A 58 -1.98 4.71 24.08
C ASP A 58 -2.91 3.82 23.25
N MET A 59 -2.47 2.62 22.96
CA MET A 59 -3.23 1.61 22.20
C MET A 59 -4.26 0.96 23.10
N ILE A 60 -5.49 0.84 22.62
CA ILE A 60 -6.61 0.24 23.36
C ILE A 60 -6.82 -1.22 22.93
N ASP A 61 -6.97 -1.44 21.62
CA ASP A 61 -7.22 -2.73 21.01
C ASP A 61 -6.58 -2.79 19.62
N THR A 62 -6.29 -3.99 19.15
CA THR A 62 -5.80 -4.23 17.78
C THR A 62 -6.56 -5.38 17.12
N ALA A 63 -6.66 -5.33 15.81
CA ALA A 63 -7.13 -6.45 14.99
C ALA A 63 -6.17 -6.66 13.83
N VAL A 64 -5.71 -7.89 13.66
CA VAL A 64 -4.71 -8.28 12.66
C VAL A 64 -5.39 -8.94 11.46
N THR A 65 -4.88 -8.70 10.26
CA THR A 65 -5.30 -9.38 9.03
C THR A 65 -4.10 -9.67 8.14
N PRO A 66 -4.05 -10.80 7.44
CA PRO A 66 -3.03 -11.03 6.42
C PRO A 66 -3.20 -10.08 5.25
N ILE A 67 -2.11 -9.80 4.54
CA ILE A 67 -2.10 -9.11 3.24
C ILE A 67 -1.97 -10.18 2.16
N ASP A 68 -2.96 -10.23 1.24
CA ASP A 68 -2.86 -11.12 0.09
C ASP A 68 -1.73 -10.68 -0.83
N PRO A 69 -0.91 -11.62 -1.37
CA PRO A 69 0.20 -11.27 -2.26
C PRO A 69 -0.17 -10.49 -3.52
N GLU A 70 -1.42 -10.61 -3.98
CA GLU A 70 -1.90 -9.96 -5.19
C GLU A 70 -2.80 -8.73 -4.91
N GLU A 71 -3.18 -8.51 -3.66
CA GLU A 71 -4.10 -7.43 -3.28
C GLU A 71 -3.43 -6.06 -3.40
N THR A 72 -4.18 -5.09 -3.93
CA THR A 72 -3.77 -3.68 -3.98
C THR A 72 -4.00 -2.98 -2.65
N ALA A 73 -3.33 -1.83 -2.46
CA ALA A 73 -3.56 -1.00 -1.28
C ALA A 73 -5.03 -0.53 -1.17
N GLY A 74 -5.70 -0.29 -2.31
CA GLY A 74 -7.12 0.07 -2.32
C GLY A 74 -8.02 -1.06 -1.83
N GLU A 75 -7.81 -2.28 -2.29
CA GLU A 75 -8.55 -3.47 -1.83
C GLU A 75 -8.28 -3.76 -0.35
N LEU A 76 -7.03 -3.62 0.09
CA LEU A 76 -6.68 -3.73 1.50
C LEU A 76 -7.42 -2.67 2.35
N LEU A 77 -7.49 -1.42 1.88
CA LEU A 77 -8.23 -0.35 2.59
C LEU A 77 -9.68 -0.72 2.81
N ASP A 78 -10.36 -1.26 1.79
CA ASP A 78 -11.76 -1.67 1.89
C ASP A 78 -11.95 -2.74 2.98
N ARG A 79 -11.05 -3.72 3.07
CA ARG A 79 -11.07 -4.72 4.14
C ARG A 79 -10.74 -4.14 5.52
N LEU A 80 -9.75 -3.25 5.59
CA LEU A 80 -9.38 -2.58 6.85
C LEU A 80 -10.49 -1.66 7.36
N ALA A 81 -11.30 -1.07 6.48
CA ALA A 81 -12.46 -0.26 6.89
C ALA A 81 -13.51 -1.11 7.61
N VAL A 82 -13.79 -2.31 7.12
CA VAL A 82 -14.71 -3.26 7.79
C VAL A 82 -14.13 -3.72 9.13
N LEU A 83 -12.88 -4.17 9.12
CA LEU A 83 -12.17 -4.62 10.32
C LEU A 83 -12.10 -3.51 11.39
N GLY A 84 -11.87 -2.26 10.97
CA GLY A 84 -11.82 -1.09 11.84
C GLY A 84 -13.18 -0.76 12.44
N ALA A 85 -14.27 -0.90 11.68
CA ALA A 85 -15.62 -0.71 12.19
C ALA A 85 -15.99 -1.75 13.26
N GLU A 86 -15.63 -3.02 13.04
CA GLU A 86 -15.80 -4.10 14.00
C GLU A 86 -14.99 -3.85 15.28
N LEU A 87 -13.72 -3.47 15.12
CA LEU A 87 -12.86 -3.11 16.25
C LEU A 87 -13.41 -1.93 17.04
N LEU A 88 -13.87 -0.88 16.36
CA LEU A 88 -14.49 0.29 17.01
C LEU A 88 -15.72 -0.11 17.82
N SER A 89 -16.62 -0.92 17.25
CA SER A 89 -17.83 -1.41 17.94
C SER A 89 -17.47 -2.17 19.21
N LYS A 90 -16.48 -3.08 19.14
CA LYS A 90 -15.98 -3.83 20.29
C LYS A 90 -15.37 -2.90 21.35
N THR A 91 -14.55 -1.95 20.94
CA THR A 91 -13.89 -0.99 21.82
C THR A 91 -14.92 -0.12 22.54
N LEU A 92 -15.94 0.40 21.83
CA LEU A 92 -17.02 1.19 22.44
C LEU A 92 -17.86 0.36 23.43
N GLY A 93 -18.06 -0.92 23.16
CA GLY A 93 -18.69 -1.82 24.13
C GLY A 93 -17.95 -1.90 25.45
N ARG A 94 -16.62 -1.86 25.45
CA ARG A 94 -15.79 -1.80 26.68
C ARG A 94 -16.01 -0.49 27.43
N PHE A 95 -16.06 0.63 26.73
CA PHE A 95 -16.31 1.95 27.33
C PHE A 95 -17.68 2.03 28.02
N SER A 96 -18.70 1.29 27.56
CA SER A 96 -20.00 1.23 28.22
C SER A 96 -19.96 0.53 29.57
N GLN A 97 -18.94 -0.30 29.80
CA GLN A 97 -18.75 -1.05 31.04
C GLN A 97 -17.81 -0.36 32.03
N GLY A 98 -17.15 0.74 31.67
CA GLY A 98 -16.25 1.49 32.52
C GLY A 98 -15.17 2.23 31.78
N GLU A 99 -14.12 2.64 32.49
CA GLU A 99 -12.91 3.20 31.89
C GLU A 99 -12.11 2.11 31.20
N VAL A 100 -11.47 2.48 30.09
CA VAL A 100 -10.61 1.59 29.30
C VAL A 100 -9.18 2.12 29.33
N GLU A 101 -8.31 1.40 30.01
CA GLU A 101 -6.88 1.72 30.01
C GLU A 101 -6.25 1.37 28.65
N GLY A 102 -5.40 2.26 28.17
CA GLY A 102 -4.56 2.03 26.99
C GLY A 102 -3.16 1.54 27.39
N THR A 103 -2.48 0.88 26.46
CA THR A 103 -1.09 0.49 26.60
C THR A 103 -0.20 1.45 25.84
N LYS A 104 0.83 1.99 26.49
CA LYS A 104 1.81 2.88 25.86
C LYS A 104 2.50 2.19 24.70
N GLN A 105 2.69 2.94 23.62
CA GLN A 105 3.48 2.46 22.48
C GLN A 105 4.97 2.40 22.84
N ASP A 106 5.65 1.36 22.40
CA ASP A 106 7.11 1.26 22.53
C ASP A 106 7.77 2.14 21.45
N GLU A 107 8.38 3.25 21.88
CA GLU A 107 9.05 4.20 21.00
C GLU A 107 10.22 3.59 20.20
N ALA A 108 10.80 2.48 20.68
CA ALA A 108 11.87 1.78 19.96
C ALA A 108 11.38 1.04 18.71
N LEU A 109 10.07 0.74 18.63
CA LEU A 109 9.43 0.02 17.53
C LEU A 109 8.70 0.95 16.56
N VAL A 110 8.74 2.25 16.78
CA VAL A 110 8.04 3.23 15.93
C VAL A 110 8.64 3.27 14.54
N THR A 111 7.77 3.17 13.55
CA THR A 111 8.08 3.50 12.15
C THR A 111 7.06 4.49 11.60
N TYR A 112 7.40 5.17 10.51
CA TYR A 112 6.57 6.21 9.94
C TYR A 112 6.12 5.86 8.52
N ALA A 113 4.90 6.27 8.20
CA ALA A 113 4.25 6.11 6.91
C ALA A 113 3.85 7.50 6.35
N PRO A 114 4.80 8.23 5.76
CA PRO A 114 4.55 9.55 5.20
C PRO A 114 3.57 9.48 4.03
N MET A 115 2.97 10.62 3.72
CA MET A 115 2.07 10.75 2.57
C MET A 115 2.80 10.32 1.29
N LEU A 116 2.09 9.58 0.45
CA LEU A 116 2.58 9.23 -0.89
C LEU A 116 2.57 10.46 -1.79
N ASP A 117 3.43 10.47 -2.78
CA ASP A 117 3.44 11.49 -3.83
C ASP A 117 3.79 10.89 -5.21
N LYS A 118 3.65 11.68 -6.26
CA LYS A 118 3.87 11.23 -7.64
C LYS A 118 5.32 10.89 -7.97
N SER A 119 6.29 11.35 -7.17
CA SER A 119 7.70 11.00 -7.37
C SER A 119 7.98 9.53 -7.12
N MET A 120 7.08 8.85 -6.39
CA MET A 120 7.15 7.41 -6.13
C MET A 120 6.64 6.54 -7.29
N SER A 121 6.01 7.15 -8.30
CA SER A 121 5.38 6.42 -9.42
C SER A 121 6.38 5.72 -10.35
N PRO A 122 7.53 6.31 -10.76
CA PRO A 122 8.43 5.67 -11.71
C PRO A 122 8.97 4.34 -11.18
N ILE A 123 8.79 3.27 -11.97
CA ILE A 123 9.37 1.95 -11.67
C ILE A 123 10.87 2.01 -11.94
N SER A 124 11.67 1.56 -10.98
CA SER A 124 13.09 1.25 -11.18
C SER A 124 13.25 -0.25 -11.38
N TRP A 125 13.73 -0.65 -12.54
CA TRP A 125 13.99 -2.06 -12.86
C TRP A 125 15.19 -2.64 -12.10
N GLU A 126 16.01 -1.79 -11.47
CA GLU A 126 17.10 -2.21 -10.56
C GLU A 126 16.59 -2.78 -9.21
N LYS A 127 15.29 -2.71 -8.96
CA LYS A 127 14.62 -3.40 -7.87
C LYS A 127 14.37 -4.87 -8.24
N THR A 128 14.15 -5.71 -7.22
CA THR A 128 13.70 -7.09 -7.45
C THR A 128 12.28 -7.14 -8.00
N ALA A 129 11.90 -8.24 -8.63
CA ALA A 129 10.53 -8.46 -9.11
C ALA A 129 9.49 -8.30 -7.99
N GLN A 130 9.79 -8.76 -6.77
CA GLN A 130 8.92 -8.58 -5.61
C GLN A 130 8.74 -7.10 -5.28
N GLN A 131 9.81 -6.33 -5.24
CA GLN A 131 9.74 -4.89 -4.92
C GLN A 131 8.99 -4.10 -6.00
N VAL A 132 9.14 -4.46 -7.28
CA VAL A 132 8.38 -3.84 -8.37
C VAL A 132 6.89 -4.20 -8.25
N HIS A 133 6.58 -5.47 -8.01
CA HIS A 133 5.21 -5.94 -7.80
C HIS A 133 4.55 -5.23 -6.60
N ASP A 134 5.25 -5.12 -5.47
CA ASP A 134 4.78 -4.41 -4.28
C ASP A 134 4.59 -2.91 -4.54
N GLN A 135 5.45 -2.28 -5.34
CA GLN A 135 5.28 -0.88 -5.77
C GLN A 135 4.00 -0.71 -6.60
N VAL A 136 3.76 -1.58 -7.59
CA VAL A 136 2.58 -1.49 -8.44
C VAL A 136 1.29 -1.62 -7.63
N ARG A 137 1.19 -2.63 -6.77
CA ARG A 137 0.00 -2.86 -5.96
C ARG A 137 -0.13 -1.87 -4.80
N GLY A 138 0.97 -1.41 -4.19
CA GLY A 138 0.97 -0.44 -3.09
C GLY A 138 0.62 0.98 -3.52
N LEU A 139 0.92 1.37 -4.76
CA LEU A 139 0.55 2.66 -5.34
C LEU A 139 -0.83 2.65 -6.04
N ASN A 140 -1.55 1.56 -6.03
CA ASN A 140 -2.87 1.45 -6.63
C ASN A 140 -3.95 1.60 -5.54
N PRO A 141 -4.87 2.56 -5.61
CA PRO A 141 -5.31 3.35 -6.77
C PRO A 141 -4.59 4.69 -6.98
N TRP A 142 -3.68 5.12 -6.12
CA TRP A 142 -2.98 6.39 -6.26
C TRP A 142 -1.58 6.32 -5.61
N PRO A 143 -0.54 6.91 -6.22
CA PRO A 143 -0.52 7.69 -7.47
C PRO A 143 -0.44 6.85 -8.76
N ILE A 144 -0.39 5.54 -8.69
CA ILE A 144 -0.17 4.55 -9.75
C ILE A 144 1.30 4.51 -10.19
N ALA A 145 1.86 3.31 -10.27
CA ALA A 145 3.19 3.10 -10.80
C ALA A 145 3.24 3.42 -12.30
N THR A 146 4.38 3.94 -12.76
CA THR A 146 4.59 4.30 -14.16
C THR A 146 5.88 3.69 -14.69
N MET A 147 5.90 3.42 -16.00
CA MET A 147 7.11 3.04 -16.73
C MET A 147 7.22 3.82 -18.03
N GLU A 148 8.43 3.87 -18.57
CA GLU A 148 8.69 4.33 -19.94
C GLU A 148 9.14 3.13 -20.79
N LEU A 149 8.58 3.01 -21.98
CA LEU A 149 8.93 2.00 -22.94
C LEU A 149 8.87 2.60 -24.35
N GLU A 150 9.95 2.50 -25.10
CA GLU A 150 10.07 3.05 -26.47
C GLU A 150 9.64 4.52 -26.56
N GLY A 151 10.05 5.32 -25.56
CA GLY A 151 9.74 6.77 -25.49
C GLY A 151 8.29 7.10 -25.14
N LYS A 152 7.48 6.13 -24.78
CA LYS A 152 6.10 6.31 -24.32
C LYS A 152 5.99 6.03 -22.83
N ARG A 153 5.15 6.82 -22.16
CA ARG A 153 4.84 6.64 -20.74
C ARG A 153 3.57 5.81 -20.59
N PHE A 154 3.62 4.88 -19.63
CA PHE A 154 2.50 4.01 -19.26
C PHE A 154 2.26 4.08 -17.75
N LYS A 155 1.00 4.05 -17.35
CA LYS A 155 0.58 3.65 -16.02
C LYS A 155 0.49 2.14 -15.96
N VAL A 156 0.97 1.53 -14.88
CA VAL A 156 0.98 0.09 -14.65
C VAL A 156 0.05 -0.23 -13.49
N TYR A 157 -1.00 -1.01 -13.77
CA TYR A 157 -2.05 -1.28 -12.79
C TYR A 157 -1.97 -2.69 -12.19
N LYS A 158 -1.43 -3.65 -12.94
CA LYS A 158 -1.34 -5.03 -12.49
C LYS A 158 -0.10 -5.71 -13.04
N THR A 159 0.61 -6.37 -12.15
CA THR A 159 1.75 -7.23 -12.46
C THR A 159 1.59 -8.58 -11.78
N VAL A 160 2.29 -9.58 -12.26
CA VAL A 160 2.58 -10.82 -11.55
C VAL A 160 4.07 -11.08 -11.59
N ILE A 161 4.61 -11.78 -10.60
CA ILE A 161 6.01 -12.16 -10.56
C ILE A 161 6.19 -13.41 -11.42
N VAL A 162 7.21 -13.38 -12.28
CA VAL A 162 7.57 -14.50 -13.16
C VAL A 162 9.07 -14.76 -13.07
N PRO A 163 9.55 -15.95 -13.47
CA PRO A 163 10.98 -16.23 -13.52
C PRO A 163 11.70 -15.25 -14.46
N GLY A 164 12.87 -14.77 -14.02
CA GLY A 164 13.76 -13.98 -14.86
C GLY A 164 14.46 -14.85 -15.91
N LYS A 165 15.06 -14.20 -16.92
CA LYS A 165 15.91 -14.85 -17.90
C LYS A 165 17.39 -14.67 -17.48
N PRO A 166 18.17 -15.75 -17.36
CA PRO A 166 19.59 -15.64 -17.00
C PRO A 166 20.34 -14.69 -17.93
N GLY A 167 21.11 -13.77 -17.35
CA GLY A 167 21.92 -12.79 -18.08
C GLY A 167 21.14 -11.60 -18.65
N ALA A 168 19.82 -11.53 -18.48
CA ALA A 168 19.05 -10.37 -18.89
C ALA A 168 19.34 -9.19 -17.96
N LYS A 169 19.58 -8.01 -18.53
CA LYS A 169 19.77 -6.78 -17.77
C LYS A 169 18.41 -6.26 -17.25
N PRO A 170 18.37 -5.62 -16.08
CA PRO A 170 17.16 -4.95 -15.62
C PRO A 170 16.58 -4.00 -16.66
N GLY A 171 15.25 -4.00 -16.82
CA GLY A 171 14.54 -3.21 -17.83
C GLY A 171 14.47 -3.84 -19.23
N THR A 172 15.12 -4.98 -19.45
CA THR A 172 15.02 -5.69 -20.74
C THR A 172 13.62 -6.29 -20.90
N VAL A 173 12.98 -6.03 -22.03
CA VAL A 173 11.74 -6.72 -22.43
C VAL A 173 12.09 -8.16 -22.78
N LEU A 174 11.54 -9.12 -22.03
CA LEU A 174 11.76 -10.55 -22.24
C LEU A 174 10.81 -11.15 -23.28
N GLY A 175 9.67 -10.52 -23.49
CA GLY A 175 8.69 -10.92 -24.49
C GLY A 175 7.27 -10.55 -24.10
N LEU A 176 6.39 -10.67 -25.09
CA LEU A 176 4.95 -10.55 -24.93
C LEU A 176 4.34 -11.95 -24.89
N THR A 177 3.54 -12.21 -23.84
CA THR A 177 2.82 -13.47 -23.65
C THR A 177 1.33 -13.28 -23.98
N LYS A 178 0.53 -14.32 -23.80
CA LYS A 178 -0.94 -14.22 -23.93
C LYS A 178 -1.57 -13.37 -22.81
N THR A 179 -0.87 -13.20 -21.69
CA THR A 179 -1.39 -12.55 -20.47
C THR A 179 -0.72 -11.23 -20.15
N GLY A 180 0.47 -10.94 -20.67
CA GLY A 180 1.16 -9.70 -20.37
C GLY A 180 2.49 -9.50 -21.07
N LEU A 181 3.14 -8.40 -20.71
CA LEU A 181 4.48 -8.02 -21.16
C LEU A 181 5.48 -8.33 -20.04
N GLN A 182 6.47 -9.17 -20.32
CA GLN A 182 7.50 -9.54 -19.35
C GLN A 182 8.70 -8.62 -19.42
N ILE A 183 9.12 -8.09 -18.28
CA ILE A 183 10.28 -7.20 -18.12
C ILE A 183 11.18 -7.73 -17.01
N ALA A 184 12.49 -7.82 -17.30
CA ALA A 184 13.50 -8.24 -16.34
C ALA A 184 13.67 -7.22 -15.22
N CYS A 185 13.82 -7.70 -14.00
CA CYS A 185 14.21 -6.94 -12.81
C CYS A 185 15.65 -7.31 -12.41
N SER A 186 16.19 -6.70 -11.35
CA SER A 186 17.51 -7.08 -10.83
C SER A 186 17.55 -8.54 -10.39
N GLU A 187 16.43 -9.04 -9.89
CA GLU A 187 16.19 -10.44 -9.55
C GLU A 187 14.78 -10.80 -10.00
N GLY A 188 14.65 -11.87 -10.81
CA GLY A 188 13.38 -12.27 -11.38
C GLY A 188 12.90 -11.35 -12.50
N ALA A 189 11.63 -11.41 -12.80
CA ALA A 189 10.95 -10.56 -13.76
C ALA A 189 9.49 -10.31 -13.32
N VAL A 190 8.88 -9.28 -13.85
CA VAL A 190 7.44 -9.06 -13.71
C VAL A 190 6.77 -9.18 -15.08
N GLU A 191 5.55 -9.71 -15.07
CA GLU A 191 4.66 -9.66 -16.20
C GLU A 191 3.61 -8.59 -15.96
N ILE A 192 3.62 -7.56 -16.80
CA ILE A 192 2.63 -6.46 -16.76
C ILE A 192 1.38 -6.93 -17.48
N GLN A 193 0.29 -7.08 -16.75
CA GLN A 193 -0.99 -7.56 -17.27
C GLN A 193 -1.93 -6.44 -17.68
N MET A 194 -1.97 -5.36 -16.91
CA MET A 194 -2.84 -4.21 -17.15
C MET A 194 -2.04 -2.92 -17.16
N LEU A 195 -2.22 -2.13 -18.19
CA LEU A 195 -1.55 -0.84 -18.36
C LEU A 195 -2.48 0.21 -19.00
N GLN A 196 -1.99 1.45 -19.05
CA GLN A 196 -2.63 2.55 -19.73
C GLN A 196 -1.53 3.43 -20.35
N ALA A 197 -1.53 3.56 -21.67
CA ALA A 197 -0.70 4.54 -22.37
C ALA A 197 -1.20 5.97 -22.06
N GLU A 198 -0.29 6.93 -22.08
CA GLU A 198 -0.65 8.35 -21.91
C GLU A 198 -1.70 8.77 -22.96
N GLY A 199 -2.79 9.41 -22.50
CA GLY A 199 -3.93 9.76 -23.34
C GLY A 199 -4.83 8.61 -23.81
N GLY A 200 -4.48 7.35 -23.42
CA GLY A 200 -5.22 6.16 -23.80
C GLY A 200 -6.18 5.65 -22.74
N LYS A 201 -6.74 4.46 -22.99
CA LYS A 201 -7.60 3.74 -22.04
C LYS A 201 -6.79 2.66 -21.30
N ARG A 202 -7.20 2.34 -20.08
CA ARG A 202 -6.71 1.18 -19.34
C ARG A 202 -7.13 -0.10 -20.06
N MET A 203 -6.18 -1.01 -20.33
CA MET A 203 -6.43 -2.27 -21.02
C MET A 203 -5.37 -3.32 -20.70
N GLY A 204 -5.60 -4.55 -21.11
CA GLY A 204 -4.59 -5.61 -21.06
C GLY A 204 -3.37 -5.26 -21.91
N ALA A 205 -2.18 -5.57 -21.40
CA ALA A 205 -0.95 -5.34 -22.16
C ALA A 205 -0.94 -6.06 -23.52
N PRO A 206 -1.40 -7.33 -23.64
CA PRO A 206 -1.48 -7.99 -24.93
C PRO A 206 -2.38 -7.27 -25.94
N ASP A 207 -3.48 -6.68 -25.50
CA ASP A 207 -4.40 -5.95 -26.37
C ASP A 207 -3.78 -4.65 -26.88
N TYR A 208 -3.06 -3.95 -25.99
CA TYR A 208 -2.34 -2.74 -26.39
C TYR A 208 -1.28 -3.04 -27.45
N PHE A 209 -0.40 -4.03 -27.19
CA PHE A 209 0.72 -4.35 -28.07
C PHE A 209 0.31 -5.08 -29.36
N ARG A 210 -0.91 -5.60 -29.46
CA ARG A 210 -1.48 -6.07 -30.74
C ARG A 210 -1.65 -4.93 -31.75
N GLY A 211 -2.06 -3.76 -31.26
CA GLY A 211 -2.21 -2.55 -32.09
C GLY A 211 -0.93 -1.71 -32.18
N HIS A 212 0.05 -1.96 -31.31
CA HIS A 212 1.30 -1.19 -31.22
C HIS A 212 2.47 -2.18 -31.02
N PRO A 213 2.92 -2.88 -32.08
CA PRO A 213 3.99 -3.86 -31.97
C PRO A 213 5.29 -3.24 -31.41
N LEU A 214 6.01 -4.01 -30.60
CA LEU A 214 7.32 -3.62 -30.06
C LEU A 214 8.37 -3.59 -31.16
N GLY A 215 9.26 -2.60 -31.13
CA GLY A 215 10.36 -2.46 -32.08
C GLY A 215 9.94 -1.96 -33.46
N GLY A 216 8.79 -1.27 -33.54
CA GLY A 216 8.29 -0.62 -34.77
C GLY A 216 8.80 0.82 -34.94
#